data_956f88205ae4b1e276d32cbac9c94c0b
#
_entry.id   956f88205ae4b1e276d32cbac9c94c0b
#
_cell.length_a   1.000
_cell.length_b   1.000
_cell.length_c   1.000
_cell.angle_alpha   90.00
_cell.angle_beta   90.00
_cell.angle_gamma   90.00
#
_symmetry.space_group_name_H-M   'P 1'
#
loop_
_entity.id
_entity.type
_entity.pdbx_description
1 polymer ?
#
loop_
_entity_poly.entity_id
_entity_poly.type
_entity_poly.pdbx_seq_one_letter_code
_entity_poly.pdbx_strand_id
1 'polypeptide(L)'
;NLFDYIGAGTVSPKFLVKRLYEEENKKLEIDFIDLKNFYSSKENISNLDLEKFIDENQDQLKVDYLDFSYAKITPQNLLGIDEFNQTFFDKIDQIEIDISNEVDFDSIIEGLNIKSIKITDFKFSENKNEIEKKIFELRNNSFDIFENENEYILYKINKSEQRKPDLNDNEIKKEIIELIHQKNKFDYNKELIDQITEKSFTEENFLKMSQKNINTITLNSVRDNKKFEINAVKLLYSLPEGSFTLVNDEKNNIYLAKLKKFENVNFTDDNFNENLSAHNSNIKQSILRSYDIFLNDKYDVTLNQKTIQRVKNFFQ
;
A
#
# COMPACT_ATOMS: atom_id res chain seq x y z
N ASN A 1 -9.44 -29.43 -31.90
CA ASN A 1 -9.15 -30.03 -30.60
C ASN A 1 -10.41 -29.93 -29.67
N LEU A 2 -10.39 -30.54 -28.50
CA LEU A 2 -11.52 -30.51 -27.53
C LEU A 2 -11.99 -29.08 -27.20
N PHE A 3 -11.06 -28.15 -27.01
CA PHE A 3 -11.35 -26.75 -26.72
C PHE A 3 -12.05 -26.04 -27.90
N ASP A 4 -11.68 -26.34 -29.11
CA ASP A 4 -12.36 -25.79 -30.29
C ASP A 4 -13.79 -26.35 -30.42
N TYR A 5 -14.00 -27.61 -30.06
CA TYR A 5 -15.33 -28.23 -30.04
C TYR A 5 -16.23 -27.62 -28.94
N ILE A 6 -15.72 -27.45 -27.73
CA ILE A 6 -16.48 -26.86 -26.60
C ILE A 6 -16.87 -25.39 -26.88
N GLY A 7 -15.98 -24.63 -27.54
CA GLY A 7 -16.25 -23.24 -27.94
C GLY A 7 -16.90 -23.07 -29.31
N ALA A 8 -17.13 -24.16 -30.04
CA ALA A 8 -17.73 -24.11 -31.37
C ALA A 8 -19.21 -23.73 -31.32
N GLY A 9 -19.61 -22.78 -32.17
CA GLY A 9 -21.01 -22.35 -32.28
C GLY A 9 -21.46 -21.29 -31.29
N THR A 10 -20.56 -20.77 -30.45
CA THR A 10 -20.90 -19.66 -29.54
C THR A 10 -20.93 -18.36 -30.34
N VAL A 11 -22.14 -17.88 -30.63
CA VAL A 11 -22.36 -16.59 -31.31
C VAL A 11 -23.27 -15.72 -30.45
N SER A 12 -22.81 -14.56 -30.14
CA SER A 12 -23.59 -13.58 -29.32
C SER A 12 -24.71 -12.96 -30.15
N PRO A 13 -25.93 -12.89 -29.64
CA PRO A 13 -27.02 -12.21 -30.32
C PRO A 13 -26.68 -10.73 -30.58
N LYS A 14 -27.08 -10.16 -31.72
CA LYS A 14 -26.82 -8.77 -32.11
C LYS A 14 -27.28 -7.77 -31.04
N PHE A 15 -28.45 -8.02 -30.45
CA PHE A 15 -28.99 -7.14 -29.41
C PHE A 15 -28.11 -7.09 -28.14
N LEU A 16 -27.48 -8.21 -27.77
CA LEU A 16 -26.60 -8.28 -26.61
C LEU A 16 -25.29 -7.53 -26.86
N VAL A 17 -24.70 -7.74 -28.03
CA VAL A 17 -23.48 -7.00 -28.44
C VAL A 17 -23.74 -5.49 -28.48
N LYS A 18 -24.88 -5.09 -29.06
CA LYS A 18 -25.31 -3.70 -29.09
C LYS A 18 -25.45 -3.10 -27.68
N ARG A 19 -26.17 -3.79 -26.80
CA ARG A 19 -26.38 -3.33 -25.42
C ARG A 19 -25.08 -3.18 -24.66
N LEU A 20 -24.19 -4.17 -24.74
CA LEU A 20 -22.90 -4.11 -24.04
C LEU A 20 -22.02 -2.98 -24.58
N TYR A 21 -22.02 -2.77 -25.93
CA TYR A 21 -21.30 -1.66 -26.52
C TYR A 21 -21.83 -0.32 -26.05
N GLU A 22 -23.16 -0.14 -26.03
CA GLU A 22 -23.79 1.09 -25.55
C GLU A 22 -23.52 1.33 -24.06
N GLU A 23 -23.56 0.29 -23.23
CA GLU A 23 -23.22 0.39 -21.79
C GLU A 23 -21.74 0.71 -21.57
N GLU A 24 -20.81 0.09 -22.30
CA GLU A 24 -19.36 0.33 -22.15
C GLU A 24 -18.90 1.69 -22.67
N ASN A 25 -19.54 2.21 -23.74
CA ASN A 25 -19.17 3.47 -24.40
C ASN A 25 -20.09 4.64 -24.09
N LYS A 26 -21.05 4.46 -23.18
CA LYS A 26 -21.93 5.53 -22.71
C LYS A 26 -21.08 6.66 -22.15
N LYS A 27 -21.33 7.90 -22.61
CA LYS A 27 -20.63 9.07 -22.06
C LYS A 27 -21.35 9.58 -20.84
N LEU A 28 -20.57 10.12 -19.89
CA LEU A 28 -21.08 10.70 -18.65
C LEU A 28 -20.50 12.09 -18.46
N GLU A 29 -21.36 13.11 -18.45
CA GLU A 29 -20.99 14.47 -18.08
C GLU A 29 -21.10 14.65 -16.57
N ILE A 30 -20.05 15.20 -15.96
CA ILE A 30 -19.88 15.35 -14.52
C ILE A 30 -19.43 16.76 -14.21
N ASP A 31 -20.08 17.40 -13.23
CA ASP A 31 -19.55 18.58 -12.55
C ASP A 31 -18.82 18.13 -11.28
N PHE A 32 -17.66 18.72 -10.98
CA PHE A 32 -16.91 18.37 -9.79
C PHE A 32 -16.19 19.55 -9.15
N ILE A 33 -15.95 19.44 -7.84
CA ILE A 33 -15.27 20.42 -7.00
C ILE A 33 -14.09 19.72 -6.31
N ASP A 34 -12.91 20.34 -6.32
CA ASP A 34 -11.75 19.87 -5.56
C ASP A 34 -11.95 20.18 -4.07
N LEU A 35 -11.94 19.16 -3.22
CA LEU A 35 -12.12 19.32 -1.78
C LEU A 35 -10.88 19.82 -1.05
N LYS A 36 -9.73 19.91 -1.71
CA LYS A 36 -8.48 20.37 -1.10
C LYS A 36 -8.62 21.72 -0.38
N ASN A 37 -9.41 22.63 -0.94
CA ASN A 37 -9.58 23.98 -0.40
C ASN A 37 -10.59 24.05 0.77
N PHE A 38 -11.27 22.95 1.09
CA PHE A 38 -12.26 22.84 2.17
C PHE A 38 -11.69 22.22 3.43
N TYR A 39 -10.52 21.57 3.32
CA TYR A 39 -9.86 21.01 4.47
C TYR A 39 -9.20 22.08 5.32
N SER A 40 -9.29 21.93 6.63
CA SER A 40 -8.61 22.82 7.58
C SER A 40 -7.10 22.79 7.34
N SER A 41 -6.47 23.96 7.31
CA SER A 41 -5.01 24.06 7.20
C SER A 41 -4.34 23.46 8.43
N LYS A 42 -3.16 22.86 8.24
CA LYS A 42 -2.31 22.37 9.33
C LYS A 42 -1.93 23.46 10.33
N GLU A 43 -1.84 24.71 9.86
CA GLU A 43 -1.52 25.90 10.65
C GLU A 43 -2.60 26.23 11.70
N ASN A 44 -3.83 25.77 11.49
CA ASN A 44 -4.95 25.99 12.41
C ASN A 44 -4.98 24.99 13.57
N ILE A 45 -4.10 23.98 13.58
CA ILE A 45 -4.01 22.98 14.64
C ILE A 45 -3.25 23.57 15.82
N SER A 46 -3.94 23.80 16.91
CA SER A 46 -3.35 24.39 18.13
C SER A 46 -2.61 23.35 18.98
N ASN A 47 -1.76 23.80 19.90
CA ASN A 47 -1.11 22.89 20.84
C ASN A 47 -2.13 22.14 21.73
N LEU A 48 -3.27 22.76 22.04
CA LEU A 48 -4.35 22.09 22.79
C LEU A 48 -4.95 20.93 22.00
N ASP A 49 -5.10 21.09 20.67
CA ASP A 49 -5.57 19.99 19.80
C ASP A 49 -4.57 18.84 19.76
N LEU A 50 -3.25 19.15 19.78
CA LEU A 50 -2.20 18.14 19.83
C LEU A 50 -2.27 17.34 21.14
N GLU A 51 -2.33 18.02 22.28
CA GLU A 51 -2.42 17.39 23.61
C GLU A 51 -3.67 16.51 23.71
N LYS A 52 -4.83 17.04 23.30
CA LYS A 52 -6.09 16.28 23.28
C LYS A 52 -6.01 15.05 22.40
N PHE A 53 -5.45 15.18 21.19
CA PHE A 53 -5.31 14.05 20.27
C PHE A 53 -4.39 12.96 20.85
N ILE A 54 -3.27 13.34 21.47
CA ILE A 54 -2.36 12.41 22.15
C ILE A 54 -3.08 11.69 23.29
N ASP A 55 -3.85 12.42 24.11
CA ASP A 55 -4.56 11.84 25.24
C ASP A 55 -5.68 10.87 24.80
N GLU A 56 -6.37 11.18 23.71
CA GLU A 56 -7.40 10.30 23.12
C GLU A 56 -6.81 9.04 22.46
N ASN A 57 -5.54 9.08 22.04
CA ASN A 57 -4.89 8.00 21.27
C ASN A 57 -3.63 7.46 21.95
N GLN A 58 -3.54 7.54 23.28
CA GLN A 58 -2.33 7.23 24.05
C GLN A 58 -1.69 5.88 23.72
N ASP A 59 -2.50 4.84 23.52
CA ASP A 59 -1.99 3.49 23.27
C ASP A 59 -1.40 3.29 21.86
N GLN A 60 -1.84 4.11 20.90
CA GLN A 60 -1.39 4.01 19.50
C GLN A 60 -0.21 4.95 19.19
N LEU A 61 -0.04 6.00 20.00
CA LEU A 61 0.95 7.05 19.74
C LEU A 61 2.20 6.94 20.61
N LYS A 62 2.36 5.84 21.37
CA LYS A 62 3.59 5.62 22.14
C LYS A 62 4.80 5.55 21.22
N VAL A 63 5.87 6.22 21.63
CA VAL A 63 7.15 6.24 20.93
C VAL A 63 8.11 5.32 21.67
N ASP A 64 8.72 4.39 20.93
CA ASP A 64 9.74 3.48 21.48
C ASP A 64 11.07 4.21 21.63
N TYR A 65 11.65 4.11 22.82
CA TYR A 65 12.98 4.57 23.15
C TYR A 65 13.85 3.40 23.58
N LEU A 66 15.08 3.35 23.08
CA LEU A 66 16.05 2.32 23.37
C LEU A 66 17.34 2.89 23.95
N ASP A 67 17.85 2.24 25.01
CA ASP A 67 19.25 2.31 25.38
C ASP A 67 19.92 1.03 24.94
N PHE A 68 21.02 1.13 24.21
CA PHE A 68 21.76 -0.03 23.74
C PHE A 68 23.25 0.23 23.66
N SER A 69 24.02 -0.84 23.68
CA SER A 69 25.45 -0.81 23.44
C SER A 69 25.75 -1.68 22.23
N TYR A 70 26.71 -1.28 21.40
CA TYR A 70 27.15 -2.10 20.29
C TYR A 70 28.65 -1.97 20.05
N ALA A 71 29.23 -2.98 19.43
CA ALA A 71 30.61 -2.99 19.00
C ALA A 71 30.71 -3.44 17.54
N LYS A 72 31.62 -2.82 16.80
CA LYS A 72 31.95 -3.20 15.43
C LYS A 72 33.09 -4.21 15.47
N ILE A 73 32.88 -5.33 14.78
CA ILE A 73 33.85 -6.42 14.70
C ILE A 73 34.29 -6.55 13.25
N THR A 74 35.55 -6.25 13.00
CA THR A 74 36.19 -6.34 11.69
C THR A 74 37.42 -7.24 11.76
N PRO A 75 37.91 -7.81 10.63
CA PRO A 75 39.14 -8.55 10.62
C PRO A 75 40.32 -7.76 11.22
N GLN A 76 40.36 -6.46 10.98
CA GLN A 76 41.42 -5.60 11.47
C GLN A 76 41.42 -5.44 13.01
N ASN A 77 40.24 -5.21 13.62
CA ASN A 77 40.20 -4.99 15.07
C ASN A 77 40.17 -6.28 15.88
N LEU A 78 39.76 -7.41 15.26
CA LEU A 78 39.71 -8.71 15.93
C LEU A 78 41.05 -9.50 15.83
N LEU A 79 41.70 -9.44 14.66
CA LEU A 79 42.87 -10.28 14.34
C LEU A 79 44.09 -9.47 13.81
N GLY A 80 43.91 -8.16 13.54
CA GLY A 80 44.97 -7.33 12.96
C GLY A 80 45.26 -7.65 11.48
N ILE A 81 44.27 -8.19 10.74
CA ILE A 81 44.35 -8.55 9.32
C ILE A 81 43.35 -7.73 8.50
N ASP A 82 43.62 -7.57 7.21
CA ASP A 82 42.76 -6.68 6.35
C ASP A 82 41.62 -7.45 5.66
N GLU A 83 41.69 -8.78 5.58
CA GLU A 83 40.73 -9.59 4.84
C GLU A 83 40.04 -10.63 5.72
N PHE A 84 38.81 -10.98 5.37
CA PHE A 84 38.08 -12.08 6.00
C PHE A 84 38.75 -13.43 5.69
N ASN A 85 38.95 -14.25 6.72
CA ASN A 85 39.48 -15.59 6.58
C ASN A 85 38.78 -16.55 7.53
N GLN A 86 39.10 -17.84 7.43
CA GLN A 86 38.48 -18.88 8.27
C GLN A 86 38.64 -18.58 9.76
N THR A 87 39.82 -18.13 10.20
CA THR A 87 40.08 -17.79 11.60
C THR A 87 39.19 -16.67 12.12
N PHE A 88 38.85 -15.71 11.26
CA PHE A 88 37.90 -14.66 11.62
C PHE A 88 36.49 -15.25 11.82
N PHE A 89 36.01 -16.08 10.88
CA PHE A 89 34.70 -16.71 11.01
C PHE A 89 34.62 -17.66 12.20
N ASP A 90 35.68 -18.44 12.49
CA ASP A 90 35.76 -19.29 13.69
C ASP A 90 35.58 -18.43 14.97
N LYS A 91 36.08 -17.19 14.97
CA LYS A 91 35.88 -16.27 16.10
C LYS A 91 34.47 -15.72 16.18
N ILE A 92 33.83 -15.42 15.03
CA ILE A 92 32.41 -15.04 15.00
C ILE A 92 31.52 -16.17 15.51
N ASP A 93 31.77 -17.42 15.07
CA ASP A 93 31.07 -18.62 15.55
C ASP A 93 31.21 -18.76 17.07
N GLN A 94 32.43 -18.49 17.60
CA GLN A 94 32.66 -18.54 19.05
C GLN A 94 31.85 -17.46 19.78
N ILE A 95 31.72 -16.24 19.22
CA ILE A 95 30.89 -15.17 19.81
C ILE A 95 29.42 -15.59 19.82
N GLU A 96 28.93 -16.22 18.76
CA GLU A 96 27.55 -16.73 18.70
C GLU A 96 27.29 -17.81 19.75
N ILE A 97 28.30 -18.69 19.98
CA ILE A 97 28.26 -19.69 21.05
C ILE A 97 28.23 -19.02 22.43
N ASP A 98 29.07 -17.99 22.64
CA ASP A 98 29.13 -17.25 23.88
C ASP A 98 27.80 -16.53 24.18
N ILE A 99 27.16 -15.92 23.15
CA ILE A 99 25.82 -15.34 23.23
C ILE A 99 24.81 -16.43 23.64
N SER A 100 24.86 -17.59 23.00
CA SER A 100 23.95 -18.70 23.27
C SER A 100 24.11 -19.28 24.67
N ASN A 101 25.32 -19.15 25.24
CA ASN A 101 25.64 -19.54 26.61
C ASN A 101 25.38 -18.41 27.62
N GLU A 102 24.74 -17.33 27.22
CA GLU A 102 24.41 -16.17 28.06
C GLU A 102 25.65 -15.47 28.66
N VAL A 103 26.80 -15.53 27.98
CA VAL A 103 27.98 -14.75 28.39
C VAL A 103 27.67 -13.27 28.22
N ASP A 104 27.97 -12.48 29.26
CA ASP A 104 27.60 -11.05 29.24
C ASP A 104 28.37 -10.26 28.16
N PHE A 105 27.72 -9.30 27.57
CA PHE A 105 28.23 -8.41 26.49
C PHE A 105 29.59 -7.80 26.88
N ASP A 106 29.68 -7.22 28.08
CA ASP A 106 30.89 -6.54 28.51
C ASP A 106 32.07 -7.53 28.65
N SER A 107 31.79 -8.74 29.11
CA SER A 107 32.81 -9.84 29.21
C SER A 107 33.32 -10.25 27.83
N ILE A 108 32.46 -10.35 26.82
CA ILE A 108 32.85 -10.64 25.44
C ILE A 108 33.72 -9.50 24.90
N ILE A 109 33.28 -8.25 25.05
CA ILE A 109 34.01 -7.07 24.57
C ILE A 109 35.41 -6.96 25.20
N GLU A 110 35.50 -7.16 26.53
CA GLU A 110 36.79 -7.18 27.24
C GLU A 110 37.70 -8.29 26.75
N GLY A 111 37.15 -9.53 26.59
CA GLY A 111 37.89 -10.69 26.08
C GLY A 111 38.41 -10.49 24.65
N LEU A 112 37.70 -9.74 23.81
CA LEU A 112 38.11 -9.42 22.46
C LEU A 112 38.98 -8.14 22.37
N ASN A 113 39.12 -7.39 23.45
CA ASN A 113 39.79 -6.10 23.49
C ASN A 113 39.27 -5.07 22.45
N ILE A 114 37.94 -5.05 22.24
CA ILE A 114 37.26 -4.20 21.29
C ILE A 114 36.52 -3.07 22.05
N LYS A 115 36.37 -1.91 21.44
CA LYS A 115 35.63 -0.80 22.02
C LYS A 115 34.12 -0.90 21.69
N SER A 116 33.30 -0.73 22.69
CA SER A 116 31.86 -0.58 22.53
C SER A 116 31.44 0.89 22.45
N ILE A 117 30.31 1.13 21.79
CA ILE A 117 29.62 2.42 21.71
C ILE A 117 28.31 2.26 22.46
N LYS A 118 28.04 3.20 23.39
CA LYS A 118 26.80 3.21 24.15
C LYS A 118 25.92 4.35 23.66
N ILE A 119 24.68 4.01 23.32
CA ILE A 119 23.63 4.96 22.92
C ILE A 119 22.52 4.94 23.96
N THR A 120 22.05 6.11 24.31
CA THR A 120 20.93 6.28 25.24
C THR A 120 19.84 7.12 24.62
N ASP A 121 18.61 6.88 25.03
CA ASP A 121 17.43 7.61 24.53
C ASP A 121 17.32 7.60 22.99
N PHE A 122 17.69 6.49 22.36
CA PHE A 122 17.57 6.38 20.92
C PHE A 122 16.09 6.27 20.52
N LYS A 123 15.68 7.15 19.62
CA LYS A 123 14.40 7.11 18.93
C LYS A 123 14.67 6.88 17.44
N PHE A 124 13.89 6.02 16.81
CA PHE A 124 13.99 5.79 15.37
C PHE A 124 13.73 7.08 14.59
N SER A 125 14.57 7.36 13.61
CA SER A 125 14.39 8.42 12.62
C SER A 125 15.19 8.07 11.37
N GLU A 126 14.67 8.42 10.19
CA GLU A 126 15.31 8.16 8.89
C GLU A 126 16.73 8.75 8.79
N ASN A 127 16.99 9.83 9.50
CA ASN A 127 18.28 10.52 9.49
C ASN A 127 19.32 9.91 10.43
N LYS A 128 18.99 8.83 11.16
CA LYS A 128 19.92 8.14 12.06
C LYS A 128 20.88 7.22 11.32
N ASN A 129 21.94 6.79 12.02
CA ASN A 129 22.92 5.85 11.50
C ASN A 129 22.26 4.50 11.16
N GLU A 130 22.63 3.89 10.04
CA GLU A 130 22.03 2.63 9.55
C GLU A 130 22.18 1.47 10.55
N ILE A 131 23.33 1.37 11.24
CA ILE A 131 23.55 0.36 12.27
C ILE A 131 22.57 0.55 13.43
N GLU A 132 22.42 1.79 13.89
CA GLU A 132 21.51 2.11 14.99
C GLU A 132 20.04 1.85 14.62
N LYS A 133 19.65 2.16 13.37
CA LYS A 133 18.32 1.81 12.83
C LYS A 133 18.12 0.30 12.80
N LYS A 134 19.14 -0.43 12.36
CA LYS A 134 19.08 -1.90 12.31
C LYS A 134 18.95 -2.53 13.69
N ILE A 135 19.70 -2.04 14.68
CA ILE A 135 19.56 -2.47 16.08
C ILE A 135 18.13 -2.20 16.59
N PHE A 136 17.57 -1.04 16.26
CA PHE A 136 16.19 -0.72 16.63
C PHE A 136 15.17 -1.69 16.00
N GLU A 137 15.35 -2.07 14.75
CA GLU A 137 14.50 -3.08 14.07
C GLU A 137 14.60 -4.46 14.76
N LEU A 138 15.81 -4.83 15.19
CA LEU A 138 16.11 -6.10 15.84
C LEU A 138 15.84 -6.10 17.35
N ARG A 139 15.22 -5.06 17.90
CA ARG A 139 15.06 -4.85 19.37
C ARG A 139 14.28 -5.93 20.12
N ASN A 140 13.64 -6.85 19.42
CA ASN A 140 13.01 -8.01 20.04
C ASN A 140 14.05 -9.02 20.59
N ASN A 141 15.27 -9.01 20.04
CA ASN A 141 16.42 -9.76 20.57
C ASN A 141 17.22 -8.82 21.46
N SER A 142 17.30 -9.15 22.73
CA SER A 142 17.99 -8.28 23.70
C SER A 142 19.51 -8.30 23.57
N PHE A 143 20.08 -9.34 22.98
CA PHE A 143 21.52 -9.52 22.77
C PHE A 143 21.75 -10.43 21.57
N ASP A 144 22.49 -9.96 20.56
CA ASP A 144 22.72 -10.71 19.34
C ASP A 144 23.88 -10.10 18.52
N ILE A 145 24.26 -10.76 17.44
CA ILE A 145 25.24 -10.31 16.45
C ILE A 145 24.64 -10.38 15.05
N PHE A 146 24.93 -9.41 14.20
CA PHE A 146 24.51 -9.43 12.80
C PHE A 146 25.61 -8.93 11.86
N GLU A 147 25.59 -9.40 10.63
CA GLU A 147 26.45 -8.95 9.55
C GLU A 147 25.93 -7.60 8.98
N ASN A 148 26.87 -6.67 8.78
CA ASN A 148 26.61 -5.37 8.17
C ASN A 148 27.74 -5.02 7.18
N GLU A 149 27.48 -5.22 5.89
CA GLU A 149 28.47 -5.01 4.80
C GLU A 149 29.80 -5.77 5.05
N ASN A 150 30.84 -5.05 5.49
CA ASN A 150 32.18 -5.57 5.72
C ASN A 150 32.52 -5.66 7.22
N GLU A 151 31.54 -5.69 8.09
CA GLU A 151 31.73 -5.78 9.55
C GLU A 151 30.61 -6.58 10.20
N TYR A 152 30.87 -7.12 11.38
CA TYR A 152 29.84 -7.69 12.25
C TYR A 152 29.54 -6.73 13.39
N ILE A 153 28.27 -6.65 13.76
CA ILE A 153 27.80 -5.77 14.83
C ILE A 153 27.27 -6.64 15.96
N LEU A 154 28.01 -6.68 17.05
CA LEU A 154 27.57 -7.25 18.31
C LEU A 154 26.81 -6.17 19.08
N TYR A 155 25.56 -6.43 19.51
CA TYR A 155 24.77 -5.45 20.23
C TYR A 155 24.04 -6.04 21.43
N LYS A 156 23.76 -5.20 22.41
CA LYS A 156 22.93 -5.50 23.58
C LYS A 156 21.96 -4.36 23.83
N ILE A 157 20.67 -4.68 23.96
CA ILE A 157 19.65 -3.75 24.41
C ILE A 157 19.73 -3.65 25.94
N ASN A 158 20.04 -2.46 26.43
CA ASN A 158 20.15 -2.20 27.86
C ASN A 158 18.81 -1.83 28.49
N LYS A 159 17.95 -1.10 27.71
CA LYS A 159 16.61 -0.67 28.13
C LYS A 159 15.73 -0.46 26.91
N SER A 160 14.49 -0.86 27.03
CA SER A 160 13.44 -0.55 26.05
C SER A 160 12.25 0.01 26.80
N GLU A 161 11.77 1.18 26.41
CA GLU A 161 10.59 1.78 27.03
C GLU A 161 9.75 2.53 26.01
N GLN A 162 8.45 2.57 26.27
CA GLN A 162 7.48 3.36 25.51
C GLN A 162 7.10 4.61 26.30
N ARG A 163 7.21 5.75 25.64
CA ARG A 163 6.86 7.05 26.24
C ARG A 163 5.75 7.72 25.44
N LYS A 164 5.01 8.61 26.08
CA LYS A 164 4.11 9.54 25.36
C LYS A 164 4.93 10.39 24.39
N PRO A 165 4.34 10.79 23.23
CA PRO A 165 4.98 11.73 22.32
C PRO A 165 5.39 13.03 23.02
N ASP A 166 6.64 13.45 22.85
CA ASP A 166 7.12 14.74 23.36
C ASP A 166 6.91 15.83 22.30
N LEU A 167 6.00 16.76 22.56
CA LEU A 167 5.68 17.89 21.67
C LEU A 167 6.81 18.92 21.55
N ASN A 168 7.86 18.85 22.38
CA ASN A 168 9.08 19.65 22.20
C ASN A 168 9.97 19.07 21.08
N ASP A 169 9.80 17.80 20.73
CA ASP A 169 10.43 17.19 19.56
C ASP A 169 9.70 17.63 18.29
N ASN A 170 10.39 18.38 17.45
CA ASN A 170 9.83 18.93 16.21
C ASN A 170 9.41 17.85 15.18
N GLU A 171 10.06 16.69 15.17
CA GLU A 171 9.69 15.59 14.28
C GLU A 171 8.38 14.97 14.76
N ILE A 172 8.29 14.60 16.03
CA ILE A 172 7.07 14.08 16.65
C ILE A 172 5.91 15.05 16.48
N LYS A 173 6.16 16.35 16.75
CA LYS A 173 5.12 17.38 16.61
C LYS A 173 4.58 17.44 15.16
N LYS A 174 5.45 17.38 14.16
CA LYS A 174 5.03 17.36 12.74
C LYS A 174 4.22 16.11 12.39
N GLU A 175 4.62 14.95 12.89
CA GLU A 175 3.88 13.69 12.68
C GLU A 175 2.48 13.77 13.30
N ILE A 176 2.35 14.26 14.53
CA ILE A 176 1.04 14.41 15.19
C ILE A 176 0.15 15.42 14.42
N ILE A 177 0.71 16.55 13.96
CA ILE A 177 -0.01 17.50 13.11
C ILE A 177 -0.52 16.82 11.83
N GLU A 178 0.31 15.99 11.20
CA GLU A 178 -0.10 15.26 10.00
C GLU A 178 -1.25 14.29 10.30
N LEU A 179 -1.15 13.53 11.38
CA LEU A 179 -2.21 12.59 11.78
C LEU A 179 -3.54 13.30 12.06
N ILE A 180 -3.52 14.42 12.78
CA ILE A 180 -4.72 15.24 13.02
C ILE A 180 -5.28 15.79 11.72
N HIS A 181 -4.41 16.26 10.83
CA HIS A 181 -4.85 16.78 9.53
C HIS A 181 -5.52 15.70 8.67
N GLN A 182 -4.97 14.47 8.65
CA GLN A 182 -5.58 13.35 7.95
C GLN A 182 -6.92 12.94 8.59
N LYS A 183 -6.99 12.91 9.92
CA LYS A 183 -8.25 12.66 10.64
C LYS A 183 -9.31 13.70 10.28
N ASN A 184 -8.96 14.98 10.33
CA ASN A 184 -9.89 16.07 9.98
C ASN A 184 -10.41 15.96 8.53
N LYS A 185 -9.54 15.57 7.58
CA LYS A 185 -9.96 15.29 6.19
C LYS A 185 -10.93 14.12 6.13
N PHE A 186 -10.61 13.04 6.85
CA PHE A 186 -11.46 11.87 6.89
C PHE A 186 -12.84 12.21 7.47
N ASP A 187 -12.87 12.91 8.61
CA ASP A 187 -14.11 13.29 9.29
C ASP A 187 -14.97 14.21 8.39
N TYR A 188 -14.35 15.20 7.72
CA TYR A 188 -15.02 16.06 6.76
C TYR A 188 -15.62 15.28 5.58
N ASN A 189 -14.85 14.37 4.99
CA ASN A 189 -15.33 13.56 3.86
C ASN A 189 -16.45 12.61 4.30
N LYS A 190 -16.34 12.04 5.50
CA LYS A 190 -17.36 11.18 6.08
C LYS A 190 -18.66 11.95 6.28
N GLU A 191 -18.60 13.15 6.85
CA GLU A 191 -19.79 14.01 7.02
C GLU A 191 -20.48 14.31 5.68
N LEU A 192 -19.72 14.62 4.63
CA LEU A 192 -20.28 14.81 3.29
C LEU A 192 -20.95 13.54 2.74
N ILE A 193 -20.32 12.38 2.91
CA ILE A 193 -20.89 11.09 2.48
C ILE A 193 -22.18 10.80 3.25
N ASP A 194 -22.19 11.03 4.55
CA ASP A 194 -23.36 10.83 5.41
C ASP A 194 -24.52 11.74 4.93
N GLN A 195 -24.26 13.02 4.69
CA GLN A 195 -25.25 13.96 4.15
C GLN A 195 -25.78 13.54 2.76
N ILE A 196 -24.92 13.04 1.87
CA ILE A 196 -25.31 12.53 0.55
C ILE A 196 -26.18 11.29 0.70
N THR A 197 -25.79 10.34 1.58
CA THR A 197 -26.51 9.08 1.81
C THR A 197 -27.88 9.31 2.41
N GLU A 198 -27.98 10.25 3.35
CA GLU A 198 -29.23 10.66 3.99
C GLU A 198 -30.10 11.56 3.08
N LYS A 199 -29.61 11.91 1.88
CA LYS A 199 -30.26 12.82 0.92
C LYS A 199 -30.49 14.23 1.47
N SER A 200 -29.73 14.63 2.48
CA SER A 200 -29.75 15.99 3.03
C SER A 200 -28.85 16.95 2.25
N PHE A 201 -27.87 16.40 1.49
CA PHE A 201 -27.03 17.18 0.58
C PHE A 201 -27.78 17.53 -0.71
N THR A 202 -27.96 18.83 -0.98
CA THR A 202 -28.75 19.33 -2.10
C THR A 202 -27.90 20.01 -3.16
N GLU A 203 -28.49 20.28 -4.31
CA GLU A 203 -27.83 21.08 -5.36
C GLU A 203 -27.47 22.49 -4.87
N GLU A 204 -28.27 23.08 -3.99
CA GLU A 204 -27.94 24.37 -3.38
C GLU A 204 -26.66 24.30 -2.54
N ASN A 205 -26.47 23.21 -1.78
CA ASN A 205 -25.24 22.98 -1.05
C ASN A 205 -24.04 22.85 -2.00
N PHE A 206 -24.17 22.09 -3.09
CA PHE A 206 -23.14 21.94 -4.11
C PHE A 206 -22.75 23.29 -4.73
N LEU A 207 -23.75 24.09 -5.13
CA LEU A 207 -23.53 25.42 -5.72
C LEU A 207 -22.88 26.40 -4.72
N LYS A 208 -23.29 26.37 -3.45
CA LYS A 208 -22.66 27.18 -2.40
C LYS A 208 -21.21 26.81 -2.19
N MET A 209 -20.89 25.52 -2.14
CA MET A 209 -19.53 25.05 -2.01
C MET A 209 -18.67 25.45 -3.22
N SER A 210 -19.23 25.40 -4.41
CA SER A 210 -18.46 25.67 -5.63
C SER A 210 -17.98 27.12 -5.74
N GLN A 211 -18.65 28.07 -5.10
CA GLN A 211 -18.37 29.53 -5.24
C GLN A 211 -18.10 29.95 -6.70
N LYS A 212 -18.73 29.28 -7.66
CA LYS A 212 -18.56 29.39 -9.12
C LYS A 212 -17.30 28.69 -9.68
N ASN A 213 -16.56 27.94 -8.91
CA ASN A 213 -15.40 27.14 -9.37
C ASN A 213 -15.80 25.68 -9.64
N ILE A 214 -16.78 25.47 -10.51
CA ILE A 214 -17.20 24.15 -10.97
C ILE A 214 -16.34 23.75 -12.16
N ASN A 215 -15.74 22.59 -12.08
CA ASN A 215 -15.11 21.96 -13.23
C ASN A 215 -16.07 20.96 -13.85
N THR A 216 -16.19 20.97 -15.18
CA THR A 216 -17.01 20.02 -15.92
C THR A 216 -16.12 19.14 -16.77
N ILE A 217 -16.38 17.83 -16.76
CA ILE A 217 -15.70 16.86 -17.63
C ILE A 217 -16.71 15.87 -18.19
N THR A 218 -16.42 15.38 -19.39
CA THR A 218 -17.14 14.25 -19.98
C THR A 218 -16.23 13.02 -19.98
N LEU A 219 -16.62 11.99 -19.26
CA LEU A 219 -16.01 10.66 -19.35
C LEU A 219 -16.57 9.97 -20.60
N ASN A 220 -15.69 9.45 -21.45
CA ASN A 220 -16.07 8.86 -22.74
C ASN A 220 -16.53 7.41 -22.63
N SER A 221 -16.20 6.74 -21.53
CA SER A 221 -16.60 5.36 -21.24
C SER A 221 -16.38 5.04 -19.77
N VAL A 222 -16.91 3.92 -19.32
CA VAL A 222 -16.65 3.37 -17.97
C VAL A 222 -15.18 3.03 -17.70
N ARG A 223 -14.34 3.05 -18.75
CA ARG A 223 -12.89 2.81 -18.67
C ARG A 223 -12.05 4.07 -18.77
N ASP A 224 -12.68 5.25 -18.89
CA ASP A 224 -11.96 6.53 -19.01
C ASP A 224 -11.44 7.03 -17.65
N ASN A 225 -10.24 6.58 -17.30
CA ASN A 225 -9.57 6.91 -16.03
C ASN A 225 -8.58 8.08 -16.14
N LYS A 226 -8.69 8.94 -17.16
CA LYS A 226 -7.76 10.06 -17.35
C LYS A 226 -7.80 11.11 -16.22
N LYS A 227 -8.93 11.26 -15.57
CA LYS A 227 -9.11 12.25 -14.49
C LYS A 227 -9.30 11.60 -13.13
N PHE A 228 -10.10 10.54 -13.04
CA PHE A 228 -10.44 9.86 -11.81
C PHE A 228 -9.87 8.44 -11.82
N GLU A 229 -9.64 7.88 -10.66
CA GLU A 229 -9.21 6.48 -10.51
C GLU A 229 -10.30 5.53 -11.06
N ILE A 230 -9.90 4.39 -11.62
CA ILE A 230 -10.80 3.50 -12.37
C ILE A 230 -12.00 3.01 -11.54
N ASN A 231 -11.82 2.76 -10.23
CA ASN A 231 -12.93 2.34 -9.38
C ASN A 231 -13.89 3.50 -9.09
N ALA A 232 -13.38 4.73 -8.99
CA ALA A 232 -14.19 5.93 -8.89
C ALA A 232 -15.01 6.14 -10.17
N VAL A 233 -14.45 5.93 -11.36
CA VAL A 233 -15.18 5.96 -12.63
C VAL A 233 -16.29 4.92 -12.65
N LYS A 234 -16.02 3.68 -12.29
CA LYS A 234 -17.05 2.62 -12.21
C LYS A 234 -18.17 2.98 -11.24
N LEU A 235 -17.82 3.57 -10.08
CA LEU A 235 -18.82 4.06 -9.12
C LEU A 235 -19.72 5.13 -9.77
N LEU A 236 -19.15 6.13 -10.44
CA LEU A 236 -19.91 7.16 -11.13
C LEU A 236 -20.91 6.58 -12.14
N TYR A 237 -20.49 5.59 -12.93
CA TYR A 237 -21.38 4.93 -13.91
C TYR A 237 -22.46 4.05 -13.27
N SER A 238 -22.33 3.69 -12.00
CA SER A 238 -23.35 2.90 -11.27
C SER A 238 -24.44 3.76 -10.64
N LEU A 239 -24.25 5.08 -10.57
CA LEU A 239 -25.18 6.00 -9.93
C LEU A 239 -26.15 6.63 -10.94
N PRO A 240 -27.37 6.99 -10.54
CA PRO A 240 -28.32 7.71 -11.40
C PRO A 240 -27.91 9.17 -11.63
N GLU A 241 -28.45 9.77 -12.71
CA GLU A 241 -28.29 11.20 -12.97
C GLU A 241 -28.79 12.06 -11.80
N GLY A 242 -28.11 13.16 -11.56
CA GLY A 242 -28.39 14.06 -10.44
C GLY A 242 -27.79 13.61 -9.10
N SER A 243 -27.14 12.45 -9.03
CA SER A 243 -26.49 11.96 -7.81
C SER A 243 -25.23 12.77 -7.51
N PHE A 244 -24.93 12.85 -6.20
CA PHE A 244 -23.65 13.33 -5.68
C PHE A 244 -22.84 12.16 -5.13
N THR A 245 -21.52 12.24 -5.22
CA THR A 245 -20.61 11.26 -4.59
C THR A 245 -19.21 11.86 -4.46
N LEU A 246 -18.38 11.24 -3.60
CA LEU A 246 -16.97 11.54 -3.56
C LEU A 246 -16.19 10.59 -4.47
N VAL A 247 -15.25 11.13 -5.21
CA VAL A 247 -14.37 10.40 -6.10
C VAL A 247 -12.93 10.84 -5.91
N ASN A 248 -11.98 9.96 -6.19
CA ASN A 248 -10.55 10.26 -6.12
C ASN A 248 -9.88 10.14 -7.48
N ASP A 249 -8.73 10.79 -7.62
CA ASP A 249 -7.80 10.57 -8.72
C ASP A 249 -6.67 9.61 -8.32
N GLU A 250 -5.78 9.28 -9.24
CA GLU A 250 -4.62 8.41 -9.01
C GLU A 250 -3.63 8.95 -7.95
N LYS A 251 -3.69 10.26 -7.65
CA LYS A 251 -2.89 10.92 -6.62
C LYS A 251 -3.59 11.01 -5.27
N ASN A 252 -4.74 10.35 -5.13
CA ASN A 252 -5.60 10.40 -3.95
C ASN A 252 -6.14 11.80 -3.59
N ASN A 253 -6.21 12.73 -4.56
CA ASN A 253 -7.00 13.94 -4.37
C ASN A 253 -8.47 13.57 -4.42
N ILE A 254 -9.27 14.17 -3.52
CA ILE A 254 -10.70 13.87 -3.39
C ILE A 254 -11.51 15.01 -3.96
N TYR A 255 -12.51 14.63 -4.73
CA TYR A 255 -13.43 15.54 -5.41
C TYR A 255 -14.87 15.20 -5.04
N LEU A 256 -15.69 16.22 -4.84
CA LEU A 256 -17.14 16.08 -4.77
C LEU A 256 -17.69 16.18 -6.18
N ALA A 257 -18.27 15.11 -6.68
CA ALA A 257 -18.81 15.00 -8.03
C ALA A 257 -20.35 15.00 -8.03
N LYS A 258 -20.94 15.69 -9.03
CA LYS A 258 -22.35 15.65 -9.39
C LYS A 258 -22.50 15.06 -10.78
N LEU A 259 -23.27 14.00 -10.91
CA LEU A 259 -23.62 13.42 -12.19
C LEU A 259 -24.66 14.28 -12.89
N LYS A 260 -24.37 14.76 -14.11
CA LYS A 260 -25.31 15.59 -14.87
C LYS A 260 -26.21 14.73 -15.76
N LYS A 261 -25.63 14.13 -16.78
CA LYS A 261 -26.36 13.35 -17.77
C LYS A 261 -25.51 12.26 -18.39
N PHE A 262 -26.19 11.21 -18.80
CA PHE A 262 -25.63 10.21 -19.68
C PHE A 262 -25.98 10.50 -21.14
N GLU A 263 -25.02 10.30 -22.01
CA GLU A 263 -25.21 10.36 -23.45
C GLU A 263 -24.92 9.00 -24.09
N ASN A 264 -25.91 8.42 -24.74
CA ASN A 264 -25.75 7.15 -25.45
C ASN A 264 -24.94 7.37 -26.72
N VAL A 265 -24.02 6.44 -26.99
CA VAL A 265 -23.26 6.40 -28.23
C VAL A 265 -24.02 5.54 -29.24
N ASN A 266 -24.18 6.06 -30.48
CA ASN A 266 -24.86 5.31 -31.53
C ASN A 266 -24.05 4.07 -31.92
N PHE A 267 -24.70 2.91 -31.89
CA PHE A 267 -24.15 1.67 -32.37
C PHE A 267 -24.35 1.56 -33.90
N THR A 268 -23.25 1.41 -34.63
CA THR A 268 -23.24 1.26 -36.09
C THR A 268 -22.92 -0.17 -36.49
N ASP A 269 -23.24 -0.57 -37.76
CA ASP A 269 -22.92 -1.90 -38.26
C ASP A 269 -21.39 -2.10 -38.40
N ASP A 270 -20.60 -1.05 -38.56
CA ASP A 270 -19.12 -1.12 -38.55
C ASP A 270 -18.59 -1.59 -37.23
N ASN A 271 -19.16 -1.06 -36.11
CA ASN A 271 -18.79 -1.45 -34.76
C ASN A 271 -19.26 -2.87 -34.40
N PHE A 272 -20.26 -3.42 -35.12
CA PHE A 272 -20.83 -4.71 -34.77
C PHE A 272 -19.83 -5.85 -34.92
N ASN A 273 -19.18 -5.98 -36.10
CA ASN A 273 -18.31 -7.10 -36.39
C ASN A 273 -17.09 -7.17 -35.47
N GLU A 274 -16.50 -5.99 -35.16
CA GLU A 274 -15.37 -5.89 -34.27
C GLU A 274 -15.75 -6.31 -32.84
N ASN A 275 -16.84 -5.73 -32.32
CA ASN A 275 -17.33 -6.03 -30.97
C ASN A 275 -17.89 -7.46 -30.86
N LEU A 276 -18.49 -7.99 -31.88
CA LEU A 276 -18.95 -9.38 -31.94
C LEU A 276 -17.77 -10.36 -31.79
N SER A 277 -16.69 -10.12 -32.51
CA SER A 277 -15.49 -10.96 -32.42
C SER A 277 -14.88 -10.94 -31.03
N ALA A 278 -14.71 -9.75 -30.45
CA ALA A 278 -14.19 -9.58 -29.09
C ALA A 278 -15.09 -10.26 -28.05
N HIS A 279 -16.41 -10.09 -28.19
CA HIS A 279 -17.37 -10.64 -27.24
C HIS A 279 -17.45 -12.19 -27.34
N ASN A 280 -17.48 -12.74 -28.54
CA ASN A 280 -17.43 -14.18 -28.74
C ASN A 280 -16.15 -14.80 -28.19
N SER A 281 -15.00 -14.13 -28.34
CA SER A 281 -13.72 -14.57 -27.75
C SER A 281 -13.81 -14.61 -26.23
N ASN A 282 -14.35 -13.56 -25.59
CA ASN A 282 -14.52 -13.49 -24.16
C ASN A 282 -15.45 -14.59 -23.61
N ILE A 283 -16.59 -14.84 -24.29
CA ILE A 283 -17.49 -15.93 -23.92
C ILE A 283 -16.80 -17.29 -24.06
N LYS A 284 -16.09 -17.52 -25.18
CA LYS A 284 -15.33 -18.75 -25.38
C LYS A 284 -14.33 -18.97 -24.23
N GLN A 285 -13.57 -17.95 -23.86
CA GLN A 285 -12.62 -18.02 -22.74
C GLN A 285 -13.32 -18.28 -21.40
N SER A 286 -14.46 -17.64 -21.16
CA SER A 286 -15.25 -17.86 -19.93
C SER A 286 -15.77 -19.30 -19.82
N ILE A 287 -16.29 -19.87 -20.93
CA ILE A 287 -16.71 -21.26 -20.98
C ILE A 287 -15.55 -22.21 -20.73
N LEU A 288 -14.39 -21.98 -21.38
CA LEU A 288 -13.19 -22.79 -21.16
C LEU A 288 -12.71 -22.73 -19.72
N ARG A 289 -12.68 -21.55 -19.12
CA ARG A 289 -12.33 -21.37 -17.70
C ARG A 289 -13.28 -22.10 -16.75
N SER A 290 -14.58 -22.00 -17.02
CA SER A 290 -15.59 -22.72 -16.22
C SER A 290 -15.43 -24.25 -16.37
N TYR A 291 -15.08 -24.71 -17.55
CA TYR A 291 -14.80 -26.12 -17.82
C TYR A 291 -13.53 -26.60 -17.11
N ASP A 292 -12.47 -25.80 -17.13
CA ASP A 292 -11.23 -26.10 -16.38
C ASP A 292 -11.48 -26.19 -14.86
N ILE A 293 -12.27 -25.26 -14.30
CA ILE A 293 -12.67 -25.32 -12.90
C ILE A 293 -13.43 -26.61 -12.60
N PHE A 294 -14.41 -26.95 -13.44
CA PHE A 294 -15.18 -28.18 -13.29
C PHE A 294 -14.30 -29.44 -13.39
N LEU A 295 -13.32 -29.48 -14.30
CA LEU A 295 -12.41 -30.61 -14.43
C LEU A 295 -11.48 -30.73 -13.20
N ASN A 296 -10.96 -29.61 -12.70
CA ASN A 296 -10.10 -29.61 -11.52
C ASN A 296 -10.84 -29.99 -10.25
N ASP A 297 -12.13 -29.69 -10.15
CA ASP A 297 -12.98 -30.12 -9.03
C ASP A 297 -13.33 -31.63 -9.12
N LYS A 298 -13.46 -32.15 -10.34
CA LYS A 298 -13.89 -33.52 -10.57
C LYS A 298 -12.74 -34.54 -10.63
N TYR A 299 -11.54 -34.11 -10.99
CA TYR A 299 -10.40 -34.99 -11.24
C TYR A 299 -9.14 -34.49 -10.52
N ASP A 300 -8.50 -35.39 -9.74
CA ASP A 300 -7.20 -35.12 -9.18
C ASP A 300 -6.11 -35.15 -10.27
N VAL A 301 -5.46 -34.01 -10.47
CA VAL A 301 -4.37 -33.88 -11.44
C VAL A 301 -3.04 -33.97 -10.74
N THR A 302 -2.30 -35.07 -10.95
CA THR A 302 -0.92 -35.22 -10.48
C THR A 302 0.08 -34.98 -11.60
N LEU A 303 0.97 -34.02 -11.42
CA LEU A 303 2.03 -33.70 -12.37
C LEU A 303 3.30 -34.45 -12.04
N ASN A 304 3.73 -35.38 -12.92
CA ASN A 304 4.99 -36.06 -12.75
C ASN A 304 6.14 -35.17 -13.26
N GLN A 305 6.78 -34.47 -12.31
CA GLN A 305 7.85 -33.50 -12.58
C GLN A 305 9.05 -34.14 -13.32
N LYS A 306 9.38 -35.44 -13.03
CA LYS A 306 10.45 -36.16 -13.74
C LYS A 306 10.15 -36.35 -15.23
N THR A 307 8.90 -36.66 -15.55
CA THR A 307 8.46 -36.82 -16.94
C THR A 307 8.45 -35.48 -17.68
N ILE A 308 7.97 -34.40 -17.02
CA ILE A 308 7.99 -33.05 -17.59
C ILE A 308 9.44 -32.62 -17.90
N GLN A 309 10.37 -32.89 -17.01
CA GLN A 309 11.77 -32.52 -17.20
C GLN A 309 12.43 -33.31 -18.32
N ARG A 310 12.09 -34.62 -18.50
CA ARG A 310 12.55 -35.42 -19.63
C ARG A 310 12.02 -34.87 -20.95
N VAL A 311 10.76 -34.51 -21.02
CA VAL A 311 10.16 -33.93 -22.24
C VAL A 311 10.81 -32.60 -22.59
N LYS A 312 11.02 -31.69 -21.59
CA LYS A 312 11.73 -30.43 -21.82
C LYS A 312 13.15 -30.63 -22.37
N ASN A 313 13.89 -31.58 -21.81
CA ASN A 313 15.26 -31.89 -22.28
C ASN A 313 15.31 -32.58 -23.65
N PHE A 314 14.20 -33.15 -24.12
CA PHE A 314 14.14 -33.78 -25.43
C PHE A 314 13.89 -32.74 -26.56
N PHE A 315 13.30 -31.59 -26.23
CA PHE A 315 13.00 -30.51 -27.19
C PHE A 315 13.96 -29.30 -27.09
N GLN A 316 14.99 -29.35 -26.23
CA GLN A 316 16.14 -28.46 -26.21
C GLN A 316 17.32 -29.07 -26.98
#